data_6c969c8e10c52bf06acaf478b71192d2
#
_entry.id   6c969c8e10c52bf06acaf478b71192d2
#
_cell.length_a   1.000
_cell.length_b   1.000
_cell.length_c   1.000
_cell.angle_alpha   90.00
_cell.angle_beta   90.00
_cell.angle_gamma   90.00
#
_symmetry.space_group_name_H-M   'P 1'
#
loop_
_entity.id
_entity.type
_entity.pdbx_description
1 polymer ?
#
loop_
_entity_poly.entity_id
_entity_poly.type
_entity_poly.pdbx_seq_one_letter_code
_entity_poly.pdbx_strand_id
1 'polypeptide(L)'
;MTPFFSIIVVCLNPGEKLLQTLQSIQKQEFRDYEIVLKDGGSTDGSLQKLDPEQSGLHVVTKPDRGIYDAMNQAVEEAKGRFVFFLNCGDWFMDEQVLADMHDRIAGHEQTGTEHSAIYYGNVYERVTRQLVSSNPKLNAFGCYRNVPCHQACFYERELLLRHPFQLEYRVRADYEQFLWCFFEAKANPFYTGITVADYEGGGFSETKKNLAVSKEEHRKIVQKYMSFGQRFTYRLILCLTLAPLRTRISKNEKTAALYNRLKAALYRR
;
A
#
# COMPACT_ATOMS: atom_id res chain seq x y z
N MET A 1 22.72 12.78 -6.62
CA MET A 1 21.73 12.32 -7.62
C MET A 1 20.40 12.11 -6.88
N THR A 2 19.29 12.30 -7.55
CA THR A 2 17.96 12.02 -7.00
C THR A 2 17.75 10.50 -7.02
N PRO A 3 17.45 9.82 -5.91
CA PRO A 3 17.21 8.39 -5.91
C PRO A 3 16.01 8.01 -6.78
N PHE A 4 16.00 6.78 -7.31
CA PHE A 4 14.85 6.29 -8.05
C PHE A 4 13.67 5.99 -7.09
N PHE A 5 13.96 5.34 -5.96
CA PHE A 5 12.96 5.05 -4.92
C PHE A 5 13.26 5.77 -3.60
N SER A 6 12.23 6.22 -2.90
CA SER A 6 12.25 6.51 -1.47
C SER A 6 11.42 5.46 -0.75
N ILE A 7 12.05 4.66 0.09
CA ILE A 7 11.38 3.68 0.93
C ILE A 7 11.08 4.32 2.28
N ILE A 8 9.81 4.57 2.55
CA ILE A 8 9.37 5.21 3.78
C ILE A 8 8.99 4.14 4.81
N VAL A 9 9.62 4.23 5.98
CA VAL A 9 9.28 3.42 7.16
C VAL A 9 8.80 4.37 8.25
N VAL A 10 7.57 4.19 8.74
CA VAL A 10 7.03 4.96 9.87
C VAL A 10 6.97 4.09 11.11
N CYS A 11 7.37 4.63 12.27
CA CYS A 11 7.39 3.88 13.51
C CYS A 11 7.10 4.73 14.76
N LEU A 12 6.60 4.03 15.79
CA LEU A 12 6.51 4.52 17.16
C LEU A 12 6.64 3.34 18.10
N ASN A 13 7.72 3.31 18.90
CA ASN A 13 8.06 2.20 19.79
C ASN A 13 8.03 0.82 19.09
N PRO A 14 8.79 0.66 17.99
CA PRO A 14 8.69 -0.51 17.12
C PRO A 14 9.38 -1.77 17.67
N GLY A 15 10.24 -1.65 18.68
CA GLY A 15 11.03 -2.76 19.20
C GLY A 15 11.95 -3.37 18.14
N GLU A 16 12.04 -4.71 18.14
CA GLU A 16 12.87 -5.48 17.20
C GLU A 16 12.32 -5.46 15.76
N LYS A 17 11.05 -5.13 15.56
CA LYS A 17 10.44 -5.10 14.22
C LYS A 17 11.12 -4.12 13.28
N LEU A 18 11.65 -3.01 13.82
CA LEU A 18 12.36 -1.99 13.04
C LEU A 18 13.58 -2.58 12.32
N LEU A 19 14.42 -3.32 13.06
CA LEU A 19 15.62 -3.92 12.49
C LEU A 19 15.30 -4.93 11.38
N GLN A 20 14.25 -5.74 11.56
CA GLN A 20 13.81 -6.71 10.56
C GLN A 20 13.38 -6.02 9.26
N THR A 21 12.59 -4.95 9.36
CA THR A 21 12.17 -4.17 8.21
C THR A 21 13.36 -3.55 7.48
N LEU A 22 14.25 -2.86 8.21
CA LEU A 22 15.43 -2.23 7.62
C LEU A 22 16.37 -3.25 6.96
N GLN A 23 16.58 -4.41 7.60
CA GLN A 23 17.38 -5.51 7.01
C GLN A 23 16.78 -6.00 5.69
N SER A 24 15.47 -6.10 5.58
CA SER A 24 14.82 -6.51 4.32
C SER A 24 15.04 -5.49 3.20
N ILE A 25 15.07 -4.19 3.53
CA ILE A 25 15.37 -3.14 2.56
C ILE A 25 16.83 -3.19 2.14
N GLN A 26 17.75 -3.37 3.10
CA GLN A 26 19.20 -3.45 2.84
C GLN A 26 19.61 -4.63 1.96
N LYS A 27 18.84 -5.74 2.02
CA LYS A 27 19.07 -6.93 1.19
C LYS A 27 18.66 -6.75 -0.26
N GLN A 28 17.89 -5.72 -0.62
CA GLN A 28 17.50 -5.50 -2.00
C GLN A 28 18.74 -5.36 -2.91
N GLU A 29 18.74 -6.02 -4.06
CA GLU A 29 19.85 -5.96 -5.02
C GLU A 29 19.93 -4.62 -5.76
N PHE A 30 18.80 -4.01 -6.07
CA PHE A 30 18.75 -2.65 -6.61
C PHE A 30 19.21 -1.64 -5.56
N ARG A 31 20.07 -0.68 -5.93
CA ARG A 31 20.75 0.23 -4.98
C ARG A 31 20.40 1.70 -5.14
N ASP A 32 19.68 2.09 -6.17
CA ASP A 32 19.30 3.49 -6.39
C ASP A 32 18.04 3.84 -5.59
N TYR A 33 18.16 3.75 -4.27
CA TYR A 33 17.11 4.13 -3.32
C TYR A 33 17.68 4.83 -2.08
N GLU A 34 16.81 5.53 -1.38
CA GLU A 34 17.01 6.01 -0.02
C GLU A 34 15.97 5.40 0.93
N ILE A 35 16.27 5.41 2.23
CA ILE A 35 15.34 5.02 3.29
C ILE A 35 15.02 6.26 4.10
N VAL A 36 13.75 6.62 4.20
CA VAL A 36 13.27 7.67 5.10
C VAL A 36 12.57 7.01 6.28
N LEU A 37 13.26 6.97 7.43
CA LEU A 37 12.71 6.48 8.68
C LEU A 37 12.09 7.63 9.46
N LYS A 38 10.77 7.65 9.54
CA LYS A 38 10.03 8.64 10.33
C LYS A 38 9.63 8.02 11.66
N ASP A 39 10.21 8.56 12.72
CA ASP A 39 9.93 8.18 14.09
C ASP A 39 9.02 9.20 14.78
N GLY A 40 7.96 8.72 15.44
CA GLY A 40 6.99 9.53 16.17
C GLY A 40 7.47 10.00 17.56
N GLY A 41 8.73 9.73 17.93
CA GLY A 41 9.30 10.02 19.25
C GLY A 41 9.36 8.75 20.12
N SER A 42 9.93 7.67 19.59
CA SER A 42 10.10 6.40 20.31
C SER A 42 11.00 6.53 21.54
N THR A 43 10.62 5.83 22.60
CA THR A 43 11.32 5.77 23.89
C THR A 43 11.74 4.37 24.32
N ASP A 44 11.49 3.37 23.48
CA ASP A 44 11.73 1.94 23.75
C ASP A 44 13.15 1.47 23.49
N GLY A 45 14.05 2.37 23.09
CA GLY A 45 15.44 2.03 22.79
C GLY A 45 15.67 1.40 21.40
N SER A 46 14.66 1.34 20.55
CA SER A 46 14.79 0.73 19.21
C SER A 46 15.70 1.53 18.28
N LEU A 47 15.63 2.87 18.33
CA LEU A 47 16.46 3.74 17.48
C LEU A 47 17.93 3.71 17.84
N GLN A 48 18.27 3.49 19.11
CA GLN A 48 19.67 3.41 19.59
C GLN A 48 20.42 2.17 19.02
N LYS A 49 19.67 1.19 18.49
CA LYS A 49 20.23 0.00 17.84
C LYS A 49 20.55 0.20 16.36
N LEU A 50 20.18 1.35 15.79
CA LEU A 50 20.48 1.68 14.41
C LEU A 50 21.97 2.00 14.25
N ASP A 51 22.53 1.59 13.12
CA ASP A 51 23.88 2.03 12.74
C ASP A 51 23.80 3.50 12.24
N PRO A 52 24.43 4.45 12.93
CA PRO A 52 24.39 5.85 12.51
C PRO A 52 25.12 6.13 11.19
N GLU A 53 26.04 5.23 10.79
CA GLU A 53 26.81 5.31 9.54
C GLU A 53 26.13 4.58 8.38
N GLN A 54 24.90 4.06 8.58
CA GLN A 54 24.17 3.35 7.55
C GLN A 54 23.92 4.25 6.32
N SER A 55 24.55 3.90 5.22
CA SER A 55 24.39 4.64 3.95
C SER A 55 22.94 4.63 3.46
N GLY A 56 22.46 5.79 3.04
CA GLY A 56 21.11 5.95 2.49
C GLY A 56 19.97 5.95 3.51
N LEU A 57 20.25 5.86 4.81
CA LEU A 57 19.24 5.99 5.88
C LEU A 57 19.15 7.45 6.35
N HIS A 58 17.96 8.04 6.18
CA HIS A 58 17.61 9.35 6.72
C HIS A 58 16.58 9.18 7.85
N VAL A 59 16.97 9.52 9.07
CA VAL A 59 16.10 9.39 10.26
C VAL A 59 15.51 10.76 10.62
N VAL A 60 14.18 10.82 10.71
CA VAL A 60 13.41 12.01 11.08
C VAL A 60 12.61 11.71 12.33
N THR A 61 13.08 12.18 13.49
CA THR A 61 12.34 12.07 14.75
C THR A 61 11.55 13.35 15.00
N LYS A 62 10.23 13.26 14.90
CA LYS A 62 9.31 14.38 15.11
C LYS A 62 7.95 13.85 15.56
N PRO A 63 7.30 14.44 16.57
CA PRO A 63 5.94 14.06 16.96
C PRO A 63 4.97 14.13 15.80
N ASP A 64 4.00 13.20 15.78
CA ASP A 64 2.95 13.11 14.78
C ASP A 64 1.58 12.83 15.43
N ARG A 65 0.53 13.02 14.65
CA ARG A 65 -0.86 12.79 15.05
C ARG A 65 -1.38 11.41 14.61
N GLY A 66 -0.48 10.48 14.32
CA GLY A 66 -0.77 9.12 13.88
C GLY A 66 -0.13 8.78 12.53
N ILE A 67 -0.34 7.53 12.09
CA ILE A 67 0.38 6.93 10.97
C ILE A 67 0.37 7.76 9.68
N TYR A 68 -0.77 8.33 9.31
CA TYR A 68 -0.89 9.11 8.06
C TYR A 68 -0.21 10.49 8.16
N ASP A 69 -0.17 11.10 9.36
CA ASP A 69 0.59 12.31 9.60
C ASP A 69 2.10 12.03 9.54
N ALA A 70 2.53 10.90 10.11
CA ALA A 70 3.91 10.43 9.98
C ALA A 70 4.30 10.17 8.52
N MET A 71 3.43 9.52 7.74
CA MET A 71 3.64 9.29 6.31
C MET A 71 3.75 10.61 5.54
N ASN A 72 2.87 11.59 5.80
CA ASN A 72 2.93 12.90 5.16
C ASN A 72 4.27 13.61 5.46
N GLN A 73 4.68 13.65 6.74
CA GLN A 73 5.96 14.24 7.13
C GLN A 73 7.15 13.54 6.44
N ALA A 74 7.10 12.22 6.29
CA ALA A 74 8.15 11.46 5.61
C ALA A 74 8.21 11.74 4.09
N VAL A 75 7.07 11.94 3.43
CA VAL A 75 7.00 12.31 2.00
C VAL A 75 7.66 13.66 1.74
N GLU A 76 7.52 14.63 2.66
CA GLU A 76 8.19 15.92 2.57
C GLU A 76 9.73 15.79 2.56
N GLU A 77 10.26 14.83 3.33
CA GLU A 77 11.70 14.55 3.43
C GLU A 77 12.24 13.65 2.29
N ALA A 78 11.37 12.89 1.64
CA ALA A 78 11.73 12.00 0.56
C ALA A 78 12.22 12.77 -0.68
N LYS A 79 13.21 12.21 -1.39
CA LYS A 79 13.83 12.79 -2.60
C LYS A 79 13.65 11.93 -3.84
N GLY A 80 13.33 10.64 -3.65
CA GLY A 80 13.17 9.69 -4.74
C GLY A 80 12.03 10.05 -5.68
N ARG A 81 12.14 9.60 -6.92
CA ARG A 81 11.09 9.78 -7.91
C ARG A 81 9.82 9.05 -7.52
N PHE A 82 9.93 7.81 -7.05
CA PHE A 82 8.83 7.01 -6.56
C PHE A 82 8.93 6.78 -5.06
N VAL A 83 7.81 6.91 -4.37
CA VAL A 83 7.67 6.65 -2.94
C VAL A 83 6.97 5.32 -2.72
N PHE A 84 7.50 4.53 -1.81
CA PHE A 84 6.94 3.28 -1.34
C PHE A 84 6.88 3.25 0.18
N PHE A 85 5.75 2.83 0.74
CA PHE A 85 5.57 2.72 2.19
C PHE A 85 5.71 1.26 2.64
N LEU A 86 6.73 0.98 3.43
CA LEU A 86 6.92 -0.32 4.09
C LEU A 86 6.72 -0.15 5.59
N ASN A 87 5.60 -0.64 6.10
CA ASN A 87 5.30 -0.49 7.52
C ASN A 87 6.30 -1.27 8.38
N CYS A 88 6.61 -0.72 9.56
CA CYS A 88 7.50 -1.37 10.50
C CYS A 88 6.93 -2.73 10.97
N GLY A 89 7.70 -3.80 10.81
CA GLY A 89 7.31 -5.20 11.02
C GLY A 89 6.91 -5.96 9.76
N ASP A 90 6.90 -5.28 8.62
CA ASP A 90 6.73 -5.87 7.29
C ASP A 90 8.05 -5.82 6.54
N TRP A 91 8.19 -6.61 5.48
CA TRP A 91 9.39 -6.68 4.66
C TRP A 91 9.08 -6.92 3.19
N PHE A 92 10.05 -6.66 2.33
CA PHE A 92 9.95 -7.04 0.92
C PHE A 92 9.83 -8.56 0.77
N MET A 93 9.11 -9.02 -0.23
CA MET A 93 8.87 -10.44 -0.47
C MET A 93 10.17 -11.23 -0.69
N ASP A 94 11.11 -10.63 -1.41
CA ASP A 94 12.46 -11.15 -1.67
C ASP A 94 13.45 -10.02 -1.98
N GLU A 95 14.68 -10.36 -2.35
CA GLU A 95 15.77 -9.41 -2.58
C GLU A 95 15.71 -8.74 -3.97
N GLN A 96 14.83 -9.21 -4.89
CA GLN A 96 14.70 -8.73 -6.27
C GLN A 96 13.57 -7.70 -6.45
N VAL A 97 12.71 -7.49 -5.46
CA VAL A 97 11.48 -6.69 -5.61
C VAL A 97 11.74 -5.30 -6.20
N LEU A 98 12.75 -4.58 -5.71
CA LEU A 98 13.07 -3.24 -6.24
C LEU A 98 13.67 -3.28 -7.64
N ALA A 99 14.48 -4.29 -7.97
CA ALA A 99 15.01 -4.48 -9.31
C ALA A 99 13.90 -4.79 -10.32
N ASP A 100 13.05 -5.76 -10.00
CA ASP A 100 11.90 -6.12 -10.82
C ASP A 100 10.94 -4.95 -11.02
N MET A 101 10.68 -4.17 -9.97
CA MET A 101 9.82 -3.00 -10.04
C MET A 101 10.43 -1.92 -10.94
N HIS A 102 11.72 -1.62 -10.78
CA HIS A 102 12.44 -0.68 -11.64
C HIS A 102 12.33 -1.09 -13.12
N ASP A 103 12.60 -2.36 -13.43
CA ASP A 103 12.55 -2.87 -14.79
C ASP A 103 11.14 -2.83 -15.39
N ARG A 104 10.11 -3.09 -14.59
CA ARG A 104 8.71 -2.94 -15.01
C ARG A 104 8.34 -1.49 -15.29
N ILE A 105 8.79 -0.56 -14.47
CA ILE A 105 8.59 0.88 -14.69
C ILE A 105 9.31 1.32 -15.98
N ALA A 106 10.59 1.03 -16.09
CA ALA A 106 11.39 1.40 -17.25
C ALA A 106 10.84 0.78 -18.55
N GLY A 107 10.47 -0.50 -18.52
CA GLY A 107 9.87 -1.17 -19.67
C GLY A 107 8.52 -0.57 -20.07
N HIS A 108 7.67 -0.21 -19.13
CA HIS A 108 6.39 0.44 -19.41
C HIS A 108 6.59 1.84 -20.02
N GLU A 109 7.51 2.65 -19.49
CA GLU A 109 7.81 3.98 -19.99
C GLU A 109 8.39 3.95 -21.42
N GLN A 110 9.19 2.93 -21.75
CA GLN A 110 9.75 2.75 -23.09
C GLN A 110 8.69 2.39 -24.16
N THR A 111 7.53 1.85 -23.75
CA THR A 111 6.46 1.53 -24.72
C THR A 111 5.82 2.79 -25.33
N GLY A 112 6.09 3.98 -24.79
CA GLY A 112 5.47 5.23 -25.21
C GLY A 112 3.95 5.27 -25.01
N THR A 113 3.40 4.35 -24.22
CA THR A 113 2.01 4.36 -23.79
C THR A 113 1.76 5.48 -22.77
N GLU A 114 0.53 5.66 -22.36
CA GLU A 114 0.18 6.71 -21.39
C GLU A 114 1.06 6.61 -20.13
N HIS A 115 1.57 7.78 -19.70
CA HIS A 115 2.35 7.89 -18.47
C HIS A 115 1.55 7.35 -17.28
N SER A 116 2.20 6.51 -16.49
CA SER A 116 1.63 5.96 -15.25
C SER A 116 2.37 6.52 -14.05
N ALA A 117 1.62 7.15 -13.15
CA ALA A 117 2.21 7.74 -11.96
C ALA A 117 2.03 6.85 -10.71
N ILE A 118 1.44 5.66 -10.87
CA ILE A 118 1.30 4.63 -9.82
C ILE A 118 1.58 3.26 -10.43
N TYR A 119 2.55 2.54 -9.88
CA TYR A 119 2.82 1.14 -10.21
C TYR A 119 2.46 0.28 -9.01
N TYR A 120 1.71 -0.82 -9.22
CA TYR A 120 1.27 -1.65 -8.11
C TYR A 120 1.35 -3.13 -8.41
N GLY A 121 1.49 -3.90 -7.34
CA GLY A 121 1.59 -5.36 -7.40
C GLY A 121 0.65 -6.05 -6.42
N ASN A 122 1.10 -7.19 -5.91
CA ASN A 122 0.42 -8.03 -4.93
C ASN A 122 1.13 -7.93 -3.58
N VAL A 123 0.50 -8.44 -2.52
CA VAL A 123 1.15 -8.66 -1.22
C VAL A 123 0.90 -10.09 -0.75
N TYR A 124 1.80 -10.61 0.07
CA TYR A 124 1.61 -11.86 0.79
C TYR A 124 1.23 -11.56 2.24
N GLU A 125 0.16 -12.15 2.74
CA GLU A 125 -0.32 -11.95 4.11
C GLU A 125 0.10 -13.14 4.99
N ARG A 126 0.93 -12.87 6.00
CA ARG A 126 1.49 -13.90 6.87
C ARG A 126 0.47 -14.60 7.77
N VAL A 127 -0.48 -13.84 8.33
CA VAL A 127 -1.50 -14.40 9.22
C VAL A 127 -2.35 -15.44 8.49
N THR A 128 -2.82 -15.11 7.31
CA THR A 128 -3.64 -16.03 6.50
C THR A 128 -2.83 -16.94 5.59
N ARG A 129 -1.52 -16.70 5.46
CA ARG A 129 -0.61 -17.39 4.53
C ARG A 129 -1.13 -17.39 3.09
N GLN A 130 -1.67 -16.25 2.66
CA GLN A 130 -2.29 -16.13 1.34
C GLN A 130 -1.69 -15.00 0.53
N LEU A 131 -1.58 -15.24 -0.77
CA LEU A 131 -1.33 -14.19 -1.74
C LEU A 131 -2.60 -13.33 -1.89
N VAL A 132 -2.51 -12.06 -1.53
CA VAL A 132 -3.55 -11.06 -1.76
C VAL A 132 -3.28 -10.39 -3.11
N SER A 133 -3.92 -10.93 -4.14
CA SER A 133 -3.77 -10.42 -5.50
C SER A 133 -4.57 -9.15 -5.72
N SER A 134 -3.93 -8.13 -6.25
CA SER A 134 -4.56 -6.91 -6.71
C SER A 134 -5.33 -7.13 -8.02
N ASN A 135 -6.28 -6.24 -8.31
CA ASN A 135 -7.01 -6.27 -9.58
C ASN A 135 -6.08 -5.76 -10.72
N PRO A 136 -5.74 -6.57 -11.72
CA PRO A 136 -4.85 -6.16 -12.80
C PRO A 136 -5.45 -5.12 -13.74
N LYS A 137 -6.78 -4.99 -13.77
CA LYS A 137 -7.52 -4.01 -14.58
C LYS A 137 -8.37 -3.14 -13.67
N LEU A 138 -7.71 -2.18 -13.02
CA LEU A 138 -8.40 -1.28 -12.11
C LEU A 138 -9.27 -0.30 -12.90
N ASN A 139 -10.53 -0.20 -12.49
CA ASN A 139 -11.51 0.75 -13.02
C ASN A 139 -12.34 1.33 -11.87
N ALA A 140 -13.25 2.24 -12.17
CA ALA A 140 -14.07 2.88 -11.15
C ALA A 140 -14.86 1.88 -10.26
N PHE A 141 -15.34 0.76 -10.82
CA PHE A 141 -15.97 -0.29 -10.03
C PHE A 141 -14.96 -1.03 -9.12
N GLY A 142 -13.75 -1.26 -9.62
CA GLY A 142 -12.64 -1.80 -8.82
C GLY A 142 -12.35 -0.88 -7.63
N CYS A 143 -12.17 0.41 -7.88
CA CYS A 143 -11.98 1.44 -6.86
C CYS A 143 -13.13 1.52 -5.85
N TYR A 144 -14.40 1.38 -6.30
CA TYR A 144 -15.55 1.31 -5.40
C TYR A 144 -15.48 0.14 -4.41
N ARG A 145 -14.94 -1.00 -4.83
CA ARG A 145 -14.80 -2.19 -3.98
C ARG A 145 -13.63 -2.08 -3.02
N ASN A 146 -12.49 -1.83 -3.53
CA ASN A 146 -11.22 -1.62 -2.82
C ASN A 146 -10.12 -1.23 -3.81
N VAL A 147 -9.06 -0.62 -3.29
CA VAL A 147 -7.84 -0.31 -4.04
C VAL A 147 -6.74 -1.33 -3.71
N PRO A 148 -5.63 -1.39 -4.47
CA PRO A 148 -4.46 -2.17 -4.08
C PRO A 148 -3.98 -1.80 -2.68
N CYS A 149 -3.38 -2.76 -1.96
CA CYS A 149 -2.74 -2.48 -0.67
C CYS A 149 -1.68 -1.40 -0.85
N HIS A 150 -1.61 -0.41 0.05
CA HIS A 150 -0.60 0.65 -0.06
C HIS A 150 0.84 0.08 -0.04
N GLN A 151 1.06 -1.04 0.64
CA GLN A 151 2.32 -1.79 0.66
C GLN A 151 2.59 -2.61 -0.62
N ALA A 152 1.80 -2.41 -1.66
CA ALA A 152 2.06 -2.90 -3.01
C ALA A 152 2.15 -1.77 -4.03
N CYS A 153 2.07 -0.50 -3.59
CA CYS A 153 1.95 0.66 -4.47
C CYS A 153 3.20 1.54 -4.41
N PHE A 154 3.76 1.83 -5.57
CA PHE A 154 4.81 2.83 -5.78
C PHE A 154 4.16 4.04 -6.44
N TYR A 155 4.21 5.18 -5.75
CA TYR A 155 3.61 6.43 -6.20
C TYR A 155 4.66 7.38 -6.72
N GLU A 156 4.46 8.06 -7.82
CA GLU A 156 5.25 9.25 -8.10
C GLU A 156 5.11 10.22 -6.92
N ARG A 157 6.24 10.68 -6.39
CA ARG A 157 6.30 11.55 -5.20
C ARG A 157 5.41 12.78 -5.32
N GLU A 158 5.34 13.36 -6.52
CA GLU A 158 4.53 14.56 -6.78
C GLU A 158 3.03 14.35 -6.51
N LEU A 159 2.49 13.14 -6.69
CA LEU A 159 1.10 12.85 -6.34
C LEU A 159 0.84 13.01 -4.85
N LEU A 160 1.76 12.51 -4.02
CA LEU A 160 1.66 12.57 -2.56
C LEU A 160 1.87 13.98 -2.03
N LEU A 161 2.74 14.77 -2.65
CA LEU A 161 2.94 16.18 -2.31
C LEU A 161 1.74 17.04 -2.69
N ARG A 162 1.12 16.79 -3.84
CA ARG A 162 -0.07 17.53 -4.31
C ARG A 162 -1.32 17.21 -3.49
N HIS A 163 -1.44 15.99 -3.01
CA HIS A 163 -2.56 15.54 -2.20
C HIS A 163 -2.07 14.62 -1.09
N PRO A 164 -1.64 15.18 0.06
CA PRO A 164 -1.24 14.41 1.23
C PRO A 164 -2.41 13.58 1.78
N PHE A 165 -2.09 12.53 2.52
CA PHE A 165 -3.10 11.74 3.23
C PHE A 165 -3.97 12.65 4.11
N GLN A 166 -5.28 12.60 3.93
CA GLN A 166 -6.24 13.43 4.64
C GLN A 166 -6.48 12.90 6.06
N LEU A 167 -6.05 13.64 7.07
CA LEU A 167 -6.05 13.20 8.47
C LEU A 167 -7.44 13.09 9.11
N GLU A 168 -8.47 13.55 8.42
CA GLU A 168 -9.87 13.31 8.80
C GLU A 168 -10.26 11.83 8.67
N TYR A 169 -9.56 11.07 7.81
CA TYR A 169 -9.74 9.63 7.64
C TYR A 169 -8.71 8.88 8.48
N ARG A 170 -9.18 8.33 9.59
CA ARG A 170 -8.30 7.66 10.54
C ARG A 170 -7.78 6.30 10.03
N VAL A 171 -8.58 5.60 9.23
CA VAL A 171 -8.33 4.21 8.82
C VAL A 171 -8.15 4.06 7.32
N ARG A 172 -8.73 4.98 6.53
CA ARG A 172 -8.79 4.88 5.07
C ARG A 172 -8.24 6.09 4.32
N ALA A 173 -7.30 6.81 4.91
CA ALA A 173 -6.68 7.92 4.19
C ALA A 173 -5.88 7.46 2.97
N ASP A 174 -5.29 6.25 3.01
CA ASP A 174 -4.64 5.59 1.88
C ASP A 174 -5.63 5.28 0.75
N TYR A 175 -6.82 4.81 1.09
CA TYR A 175 -7.90 4.58 0.13
C TYR A 175 -8.38 5.89 -0.51
N GLU A 176 -8.57 6.93 0.29
CA GLU A 176 -8.97 8.26 -0.19
C GLU A 176 -7.92 8.85 -1.13
N GLN A 177 -6.67 8.81 -0.73
CA GLN A 177 -5.53 9.30 -1.51
C GLN A 177 -5.43 8.58 -2.86
N PHE A 178 -5.59 7.25 -2.89
CA PHE A 178 -5.62 6.50 -4.13
C PHE A 178 -6.79 6.89 -5.03
N LEU A 179 -7.99 7.12 -4.47
CA LEU A 179 -9.14 7.57 -5.25
C LEU A 179 -8.93 8.96 -5.83
N TRP A 180 -8.33 9.87 -5.08
CA TRP A 180 -7.93 11.17 -5.60
C TRP A 180 -6.96 11.03 -6.79
N CYS A 181 -5.93 10.20 -6.64
CA CYS A 181 -5.01 9.91 -7.73
C CYS A 181 -5.73 9.38 -8.97
N PHE A 182 -6.67 8.45 -8.79
CA PHE A 182 -7.39 7.83 -9.91
C PHE A 182 -8.39 8.78 -10.57
N PHE A 183 -9.22 9.47 -9.78
CA PHE A 183 -10.34 10.26 -10.32
C PHE A 183 -9.97 11.70 -10.65
N GLU A 184 -9.12 12.35 -9.86
CA GLU A 184 -8.78 13.76 -10.02
C GLU A 184 -7.43 13.95 -10.74
N ALA A 185 -6.38 13.30 -10.27
CA ALA A 185 -5.05 13.42 -10.87
C ALA A 185 -4.89 12.62 -12.16
N LYS A 186 -5.79 11.67 -12.47
CA LYS A 186 -5.72 10.78 -13.64
C LYS A 186 -4.39 10.02 -13.71
N ALA A 187 -3.94 9.51 -12.58
CA ALA A 187 -2.63 8.90 -12.40
C ALA A 187 -2.39 7.59 -13.19
N ASN A 188 -3.45 7.02 -13.79
CA ASN A 188 -3.38 5.83 -14.65
C ASN A 188 -2.59 4.66 -14.02
N PRO A 189 -3.09 4.00 -12.95
CA PRO A 189 -2.33 2.97 -12.25
C PRO A 189 -2.00 1.75 -13.11
N PHE A 190 -0.74 1.31 -13.09
CA PHE A 190 -0.23 0.18 -13.86
C PHE A 190 0.05 -1.04 -12.97
N TYR A 191 -0.54 -2.20 -13.31
CA TYR A 191 -0.32 -3.45 -12.61
C TYR A 191 0.94 -4.16 -13.09
N THR A 192 1.88 -4.42 -12.18
CA THR A 192 3.18 -5.03 -12.50
C THR A 192 3.19 -6.56 -12.41
N GLY A 193 2.27 -7.14 -11.65
CA GLY A 193 2.25 -8.59 -11.36
C GLY A 193 3.19 -9.04 -10.25
N ILE A 194 4.08 -8.16 -9.77
CA ILE A 194 5.08 -8.46 -8.74
C ILE A 194 4.39 -8.64 -7.38
N THR A 195 4.83 -9.61 -6.58
CA THR A 195 4.49 -9.68 -5.16
C THR A 195 5.50 -8.86 -4.39
N VAL A 196 5.06 -7.69 -3.89
CA VAL A 196 5.97 -6.66 -3.38
C VAL A 196 6.36 -6.90 -1.93
N ALA A 197 5.38 -7.09 -1.07
CA ALA A 197 5.61 -7.16 0.37
C ALA A 197 5.00 -8.40 1.00
N ASP A 198 5.72 -8.91 2.00
CA ASP A 198 5.24 -9.86 2.98
C ASP A 198 4.80 -9.06 4.21
N TYR A 199 3.50 -8.89 4.43
CA TYR A 199 2.97 -8.11 5.53
C TYR A 199 2.30 -8.99 6.60
N GLU A 200 2.38 -8.53 7.85
CA GLU A 200 1.93 -9.31 9.00
C GLU A 200 0.43 -9.65 8.92
N GLY A 201 -0.40 -8.73 8.47
CA GLY A 201 -1.87 -8.86 8.57
C GLY A 201 -2.38 -8.53 9.98
N GLY A 202 -3.71 -8.42 10.15
CA GLY A 202 -4.32 -8.16 11.46
C GLY A 202 -4.01 -6.79 12.06
N GLY A 203 -3.46 -5.86 11.28
CA GLY A 203 -3.00 -4.57 11.72
C GLY A 203 -4.10 -3.59 12.16
N PHE A 204 -3.72 -2.33 12.29
CA PHE A 204 -4.56 -1.24 12.82
C PHE A 204 -5.95 -1.16 12.17
N SER A 205 -6.05 -1.29 10.85
CA SER A 205 -7.31 -1.20 10.09
C SER A 205 -8.29 -2.35 10.36
N GLU A 206 -7.81 -3.51 10.84
CA GLU A 206 -8.57 -4.75 10.98
C GLU A 206 -9.11 -4.96 12.40
N THR A 207 -8.76 -4.11 13.36
CA THR A 207 -9.32 -4.20 14.71
C THR A 207 -10.84 -4.00 14.70
N LYS A 208 -11.58 -4.69 15.58
CA LYS A 208 -13.05 -4.59 15.66
C LYS A 208 -13.55 -3.14 15.71
N LYS A 209 -12.86 -2.29 16.49
CA LYS A 209 -13.19 -0.85 16.60
C LYS A 209 -13.01 -0.12 15.27
N ASN A 210 -11.93 -0.39 14.56
CA ASN A 210 -11.59 0.29 13.32
C ASN A 210 -12.38 -0.23 12.12
N LEU A 211 -12.91 -1.45 12.15
CA LEU A 211 -13.81 -1.96 11.10
C LEU A 211 -15.09 -1.13 10.94
N ALA A 212 -15.67 -0.63 12.03
CA ALA A 212 -16.84 0.25 11.95
C ALA A 212 -16.48 1.61 11.36
N VAL A 213 -15.36 2.21 11.81
CA VAL A 213 -14.82 3.46 11.28
C VAL A 213 -14.49 3.31 9.80
N SER A 214 -13.80 2.23 9.42
CA SER A 214 -13.44 1.90 8.04
C SER A 214 -14.65 1.85 7.09
N LYS A 215 -15.78 1.30 7.52
CA LYS A 215 -17.02 1.27 6.72
C LYS A 215 -17.60 2.66 6.51
N GLU A 216 -17.62 3.47 7.55
CA GLU A 216 -18.15 4.84 7.50
C GLU A 216 -17.25 5.72 6.61
N GLU A 217 -15.94 5.65 6.79
CA GLU A 217 -14.98 6.37 5.96
C GLU A 217 -15.06 5.95 4.49
N HIS A 218 -15.14 4.64 4.21
CA HIS A 218 -15.35 4.15 2.85
C HIS A 218 -16.62 4.77 2.22
N ARG A 219 -17.73 4.81 2.98
CA ARG A 219 -18.98 5.43 2.48
C ARG A 219 -18.78 6.89 2.14
N LYS A 220 -18.14 7.68 3.01
CA LYS A 220 -17.85 9.09 2.79
C LYS A 220 -16.94 9.30 1.57
N ILE A 221 -15.88 8.53 1.47
CA ILE A 221 -14.92 8.63 0.38
C ILE A 221 -15.55 8.30 -0.98
N VAL A 222 -16.31 7.22 -1.09
CA VAL A 222 -17.00 6.92 -2.35
C VAL A 222 -18.09 7.94 -2.69
N GLN A 223 -18.68 8.62 -1.69
CA GLN A 223 -19.59 9.73 -1.93
C GLN A 223 -18.89 10.97 -2.49
N LYS A 224 -17.63 11.19 -2.08
CA LYS A 224 -16.82 12.30 -2.56
C LYS A 224 -16.44 12.15 -4.05
N TYR A 225 -16.06 10.94 -4.47
CA TYR A 225 -15.48 10.70 -5.80
C TYR A 225 -16.43 10.09 -6.83
N MET A 226 -17.60 9.59 -6.41
CA MET A 226 -18.50 8.85 -7.31
C MET A 226 -19.92 9.41 -7.25
N SER A 227 -20.56 9.57 -8.41
CA SER A 227 -21.94 10.01 -8.51
C SER A 227 -22.91 9.04 -7.84
N PHE A 228 -24.11 9.52 -7.52
CA PHE A 228 -25.18 8.67 -6.97
C PHE A 228 -25.49 7.48 -7.89
N GLY A 229 -25.59 7.72 -9.20
CA GLY A 229 -25.86 6.67 -10.20
C GLY A 229 -24.80 5.58 -10.21
N GLN A 230 -23.50 5.95 -10.20
CA GLN A 230 -22.40 4.99 -10.13
C GLN A 230 -22.48 4.15 -8.85
N ARG A 231 -22.66 4.78 -7.69
CA ARG A 231 -22.75 4.06 -6.40
C ARG A 231 -23.94 3.11 -6.35
N PHE A 232 -25.11 3.54 -6.88
CA PHE A 232 -26.31 2.70 -6.98
C PHE A 232 -26.06 1.48 -7.87
N THR A 233 -25.52 1.71 -9.08
CA THR A 233 -25.21 0.63 -10.04
C THR A 233 -24.20 -0.35 -9.47
N TYR A 234 -23.12 0.14 -8.84
CA TYR A 234 -22.11 -0.73 -8.26
C TYR A 234 -22.64 -1.56 -7.08
N ARG A 235 -23.51 -0.96 -6.26
CA ARG A 235 -24.20 -1.68 -5.19
C ARG A 235 -25.11 -2.77 -5.73
N LEU A 236 -25.84 -2.50 -6.79
CA LEU A 236 -26.70 -3.47 -7.47
C LEU A 236 -25.86 -4.63 -8.03
N ILE A 237 -24.76 -4.35 -8.72
CA ILE A 237 -23.82 -5.36 -9.21
C ILE A 237 -23.30 -6.24 -8.06
N LEU A 238 -22.91 -5.66 -6.93
CA LEU A 238 -22.45 -6.43 -5.78
C LEU A 238 -23.54 -7.33 -5.19
N CYS A 239 -24.79 -6.87 -5.15
CA CYS A 239 -25.92 -7.68 -4.72
C CYS A 239 -26.19 -8.84 -5.68
N LEU A 240 -26.28 -8.56 -6.98
CA LEU A 240 -26.54 -9.56 -8.02
C LEU A 240 -25.41 -10.62 -8.12
N THR A 241 -24.18 -10.20 -7.91
CA THR A 241 -23.02 -11.11 -7.94
C THR A 241 -22.77 -11.83 -6.61
N LEU A 242 -23.68 -11.69 -5.64
CA LEU A 242 -23.55 -12.27 -4.29
C LEU A 242 -22.18 -12.01 -3.63
N ALA A 243 -21.58 -10.85 -3.92
CA ALA A 243 -20.26 -10.50 -3.41
C ALA A 243 -20.13 -10.59 -1.87
N PRO A 244 -21.13 -10.14 -1.06
CA PRO A 244 -21.08 -10.28 0.38
C PRO A 244 -21.02 -11.76 0.84
N LEU A 245 -21.78 -12.65 0.16
CA LEU A 245 -21.77 -14.07 0.45
C LEU A 245 -20.43 -14.71 0.10
N ARG A 246 -19.90 -14.39 -1.08
CA ARG A 246 -18.57 -14.86 -1.52
C ARG A 246 -17.46 -14.41 -0.55
N THR A 247 -17.50 -13.17 -0.07
CA THR A 247 -16.56 -12.66 0.93
C THR A 247 -16.69 -13.41 2.26
N ARG A 248 -17.92 -13.74 2.68
CA ARG A 248 -18.14 -14.54 3.90
C ARG A 248 -17.59 -15.96 3.76
N ILE A 249 -17.78 -16.59 2.60
CA ILE A 249 -17.25 -17.92 2.28
C ILE A 249 -15.72 -17.91 2.22
N SER A 250 -15.12 -16.90 1.60
CA SER A 250 -13.65 -16.78 1.49
C SER A 250 -12.94 -16.49 2.81
N LYS A 251 -13.62 -15.87 3.78
CA LYS A 251 -13.09 -15.58 5.12
C LYS A 251 -13.33 -16.67 6.16
N ASN A 252 -14.13 -17.68 5.84
CA ASN A 252 -14.40 -18.77 6.76
C ASN A 252 -13.34 -19.87 6.58
N GLU A 253 -12.60 -20.19 7.66
CA GLU A 253 -11.49 -21.15 7.65
C GLU A 253 -11.84 -22.51 7.01
N LYS A 254 -13.10 -22.98 7.21
CA LYS A 254 -13.56 -24.28 6.68
C LYS A 254 -13.84 -24.25 5.17
N THR A 255 -14.15 -23.08 4.59
CA THR A 255 -14.59 -22.97 3.18
C THR A 255 -13.61 -22.21 2.31
N ALA A 256 -12.67 -21.45 2.90
CA ALA A 256 -11.71 -20.62 2.19
C ALA A 256 -10.85 -21.42 1.20
N ALA A 257 -10.32 -22.56 1.62
CA ALA A 257 -9.45 -23.40 0.78
C ALA A 257 -10.18 -23.89 -0.47
N LEU A 258 -11.41 -24.38 -0.33
CA LEU A 258 -12.23 -24.84 -1.46
C LEU A 258 -12.61 -23.68 -2.38
N TYR A 259 -13.03 -22.55 -1.81
CA TYR A 259 -13.37 -21.34 -2.57
C TYR A 259 -12.19 -20.82 -3.39
N ASN A 260 -11.00 -20.76 -2.79
CA ASN A 260 -9.79 -20.29 -3.47
C ASN A 260 -9.35 -21.25 -4.58
N ARG A 261 -9.47 -22.56 -4.40
CA ARG A 261 -9.25 -23.55 -5.47
C ARG A 261 -10.19 -23.36 -6.67
N LEU A 262 -11.48 -23.20 -6.41
CA LEU A 262 -12.47 -22.96 -7.45
C LEU A 262 -12.24 -21.63 -8.17
N LYS A 263 -11.91 -20.57 -7.42
CA LYS A 263 -11.56 -19.26 -7.98
C LYS A 263 -10.33 -19.37 -8.88
N ALA A 264 -9.25 -20.01 -8.43
CA ALA A 264 -8.03 -20.19 -9.22
C ALA A 264 -8.28 -20.97 -10.51
N ALA A 265 -9.14 -21.99 -10.48
CA ALA A 265 -9.51 -22.76 -11.67
C ALA A 265 -10.30 -21.91 -12.70
N LEU A 266 -11.17 -21.00 -12.22
CA LEU A 266 -11.95 -20.10 -13.08
C LEU A 266 -11.11 -18.97 -13.70
N TYR A 267 -10.04 -18.52 -13.02
CA TYR A 267 -9.17 -17.45 -13.51
C TYR A 267 -7.97 -17.94 -14.34
N ARG A 268 -7.76 -19.25 -14.44
CA ARG A 268 -6.76 -19.86 -15.34
C ARG A 268 -7.24 -19.99 -16.79
N ARG A 269 -8.43 -19.57 -17.09
CA ARG A 269 -9.00 -19.44 -18.43
C ARG A 269 -9.02 -17.95 -18.82
#